data_3c04bf5551b007acbe9dfa7d083537f9
#
_entry.id   3c04bf5551b007acbe9dfa7d083537f9
#
_cell.length_a   1.000
_cell.length_b   1.000
_cell.length_c   1.000
_cell.angle_alpha   90.00
_cell.angle_beta   90.00
_cell.angle_gamma   90.00
#
_symmetry.space_group_name_H-M   'P 1'
#
loop_
_entity.id
_entity.type
_entity.pdbx_description
1 polymer ?
#
loop_
_entity_poly.entity_id
_entity_poly.type
_entity_poly.pdbx_seq_one_letter_code
_entity_poly.pdbx_strand_id
1 'polypeptide(L)' 'MYHTVKAGDTLWKIAHHHHTSIHHLLHANPSIKNPNLIYIGQRIKIH' A
#
# COMPACT_ATOMS: atom_id res chain seq x y z
N MET A 1 -4.36 -10.68 -3.40
CA MET A 1 -2.92 -10.62 -3.13
C MET A 1 -2.62 -9.48 -2.16
N TYR A 2 -1.75 -9.72 -1.19
CA TYR A 2 -1.40 -8.75 -0.17
C TYR A 2 0.10 -8.52 -0.14
N HIS A 3 0.48 -7.30 0.23
CA HIS A 3 1.88 -6.94 0.44
C HIS A 3 2.05 -6.54 1.91
N THR A 4 3.03 -7.12 2.59
CA THR A 4 3.35 -6.75 3.98
C THR A 4 4.35 -5.60 3.95
N VAL A 5 4.01 -4.51 4.63
CA VAL A 5 4.85 -3.31 4.68
C VAL A 5 6.14 -3.60 5.45
N LYS A 6 7.27 -3.20 4.88
CA LYS A 6 8.59 -3.34 5.48
C LYS A 6 9.20 -1.97 5.74
N ALA A 7 10.26 -1.93 6.52
CA ALA A 7 10.98 -0.69 6.78
C ALA A 7 11.39 -0.03 5.48
N GLY A 8 11.12 1.26 5.35
CA GLY A 8 11.45 2.03 4.16
C GLY A 8 10.43 1.94 3.04
N ASP A 9 9.40 1.11 3.17
CA ASP A 9 8.34 1.02 2.18
C ASP A 9 7.43 2.24 2.25
N THR A 10 6.98 2.67 1.07
CA THR A 10 5.92 3.68 0.96
C THR A 10 4.86 3.11 0.03
N LEU A 11 3.66 3.67 0.11
CA LEU A 11 2.58 3.21 -0.76
C LEU A 11 2.92 3.43 -2.24
N TRP A 12 3.68 4.49 -2.53
CA TRP A 12 4.17 4.78 -3.89
C TRP A 12 5.07 3.66 -4.40
N LYS A 13 6.01 3.21 -3.57
CA LYS A 13 6.92 2.13 -3.93
C LYS A 13 6.18 0.81 -4.11
N ILE A 14 5.23 0.53 -3.22
CA ILE A 14 4.41 -0.68 -3.30
C ILE A 14 3.60 -0.69 -4.59
N ALA A 15 2.96 0.43 -4.93
CA ALA A 15 2.18 0.55 -6.14
C ALA A 15 3.05 0.33 -7.38
N HIS A 16 4.21 0.96 -7.42
CA HIS A 16 5.15 0.82 -8.54
C HIS A 16 5.64 -0.63 -8.68
N HIS A 17 5.98 -1.25 -7.56
CA HIS A 17 6.46 -2.64 -7.55
C HIS A 17 5.43 -3.61 -8.12
N HIS A 18 4.16 -3.37 -7.86
CA HIS A 18 3.08 -4.24 -8.32
C HIS A 18 2.40 -3.75 -9.59
N HIS A 19 2.98 -2.76 -10.26
CA HIS A 19 2.44 -2.19 -11.51
C HIS A 19 1.00 -1.71 -11.35
N THR A 20 0.72 -1.06 -10.25
CA THR A 20 -0.61 -0.51 -9.96
C THR A 20 -0.47 0.98 -9.58
N SER A 21 -1.58 1.61 -9.22
CA SER A 21 -1.59 3.02 -8.86
C SER A 21 -1.92 3.19 -7.38
N ILE A 22 -1.47 4.32 -6.83
CA ILE A 22 -1.83 4.72 -5.46
C ILE A 22 -3.35 4.80 -5.33
N HIS A 23 -4.01 5.38 -6.33
CA HIS A 23 -5.46 5.52 -6.32
C HIS A 23 -6.15 4.17 -6.18
N HIS A 24 -5.67 3.17 -6.92
CA HIS A 24 -6.21 1.82 -6.83
C HIS A 24 -6.00 1.22 -5.45
N LEU A 25 -4.80 1.40 -4.88
CA LEU A 25 -4.49 0.86 -3.55
C LEU A 25 -5.36 1.51 -2.48
N LEU A 26 -5.56 2.82 -2.56
CA LEU A 26 -6.41 3.51 -1.59
C LEU A 26 -7.86 3.06 -1.70
N HIS A 27 -8.32 2.81 -2.91
CA HIS A 27 -9.66 2.31 -3.15
C HIS A 27 -9.85 0.89 -2.58
N ALA A 28 -8.84 0.04 -2.76
CA ALA A 28 -8.87 -1.35 -2.28
C ALA A 28 -8.66 -1.46 -0.76
N ASN A 29 -8.10 -0.41 -0.14
CA ASN A 29 -7.79 -0.38 1.29
C ASN A 29 -8.43 0.84 1.95
N PRO A 30 -9.75 0.82 2.16
CA PRO A 30 -10.46 2.00 2.69
C PRO A 30 -10.02 2.40 4.10
N SER A 31 -9.34 1.53 4.82
CA SER A 31 -8.80 1.86 6.14
C SER A 31 -7.59 2.78 6.06
N ILE A 32 -6.94 2.88 4.90
CA ILE A 32 -5.82 3.80 4.69
C ILE A 32 -6.40 5.16 4.34
N LYS A 33 -6.31 6.10 5.27
CA LYS A 33 -6.84 7.46 5.06
C LYS A 33 -5.79 8.41 4.55
N ASN A 34 -4.51 8.10 4.81
CA ASN A 34 -3.40 8.92 4.35
C ASN A 34 -2.33 7.98 3.79
N PRO A 35 -1.97 8.10 2.49
CA PRO A 35 -0.99 7.21 1.87
C PRO A 35 0.40 7.30 2.49
N ASN A 36 0.69 8.37 3.24
CA ASN A 36 1.95 8.51 3.94
C ASN A 36 1.96 7.86 5.32
N LEU A 37 0.81 7.38 5.78
CA LEU A 37 0.66 6.79 7.12
C LEU A 37 0.35 5.30 6.99
N ILE A 38 1.39 4.55 6.67
CA ILE A 38 1.34 3.08 6.69
C ILE A 38 2.41 2.60 7.68
N TYR A 39 2.18 1.43 8.27
CA TYR A 39 3.00 0.92 9.35
C TYR A 39 3.68 -0.38 8.97
N ILE A 40 4.90 -0.58 9.47
CA ILE A 40 5.64 -1.82 9.27
C ILE A 40 4.79 -2.99 9.79
N GLY A 41 4.68 -4.03 8.98
CA GLY A 41 3.86 -5.20 9.31
C GLY A 41 2.41 -5.08 8.84
N GLN A 42 1.98 -3.91 8.40
CA GLN A 42 0.64 -3.73 7.88
C GLN A 42 0.49 -4.47 6.55
N ARG A 43 -0.67 -5.09 6.35
CA ARG A 43 -0.96 -5.80 5.09
C ARG A 43 -1.78 -4.92 4.18
N ILE A 44 -1.24 -4.70 2.99
CA ILE A 44 -1.87 -3.85 1.97
C ILE A 44 -2.47 -4.75 0.90
N LYS A 45 -3.74 -4.59 0.63
CA LYS A 45 -4.43 -5.35 -0.41
C LYS A 45 -4.05 -4.79 -1.77
N ILE A 46 -3.50 -5.64 -2.64
CA ILE A 46 -3.11 -5.25 -4.00
C ILE A 46 -4.23 -5.56 -4.99
N HIS A 47 -4.83 -6.72 -4.87
CA HIS A 47 -5.97 -7.15 -5.71
C HIS A 47 -7.07 -7.73 -4.86
#